data_9434bda3a6b402798f04d35747d7d1b4
#
_entry.id   9434bda3a6b402798f04d35747d7d1b4
#
_cell.length_a   1.000
_cell.length_b   1.000
_cell.length_c   1.000
_cell.angle_alpha   90.00
_cell.angle_beta   90.00
_cell.angle_gamma   90.00
#
_symmetry.space_group_name_H-M   'P 1'
#
loop_
_entity.id
_entity.type
_entity.pdbx_description
1 polymer ?
#
loop_
_entity_poly.entity_id
_entity_poly.type
_entity_poly.pdbx_seq_one_letter_code
_entity_poly.pdbx_strand_id
1 'polypeptide(L)'
;MPPSAQIMLLFAVEGVFLQYITSINGFGLNLYATNMGATDSQIGIIQMVPNIVACAALLPLGILADRLKSTKTIPMLTLLVMCAGYAFLGSVPALGERCMELFFVSLAFTAGALAIYNAQWQAMFGAAVSLRQRNDVYAFRNQFMFVIGILAPVICGILMGRCHTADGKLLVLRSFFYLCAVCVLLQAAAIKKIPVEQQEEGKAPVEAGKASSR
;
A
#
# COMPACT_ATOMS: atom_id res chain seq x y z
N MET A 1 -21.29 -19.78 7.36
CA MET A 1 -20.26 -20.07 8.37
C MET A 1 -19.51 -18.80 8.67
N PRO A 2 -19.12 -18.50 9.91
CA PRO A 2 -18.28 -17.34 10.20
C PRO A 2 -16.93 -17.48 9.46
N PRO A 3 -16.30 -16.36 9.07
CA PRO A 3 -14.96 -16.42 8.47
C PRO A 3 -14.01 -17.09 9.46
N SER A 4 -13.04 -17.86 8.95
CA SER A 4 -12.07 -18.44 9.86
C SER A 4 -11.34 -17.30 10.58
N ALA A 5 -11.18 -17.41 11.90
CA ALA A 5 -10.47 -16.40 12.70
C ALA A 5 -9.07 -16.10 12.13
N GLN A 6 -8.46 -17.08 11.48
CA GLN A 6 -7.18 -16.94 10.81
C GLN A 6 -7.24 -15.95 9.63
N ILE A 7 -8.28 -16.00 8.79
CA ILE A 7 -8.44 -15.09 7.65
C ILE A 7 -8.66 -13.66 8.17
N MET A 8 -9.52 -13.48 9.18
CA MET A 8 -9.76 -12.18 9.79
C MET A 8 -8.47 -11.58 10.36
N LEU A 9 -7.68 -12.39 11.08
CA LEU A 9 -6.41 -11.94 11.66
C LEU A 9 -5.38 -11.58 10.59
N LEU A 10 -5.24 -12.36 9.52
CA LEU A 10 -4.30 -12.09 8.44
C LEU A 10 -4.62 -10.75 7.73
N PHE A 11 -5.90 -10.49 7.45
CA PHE A 11 -6.32 -9.22 6.87
C PHE A 11 -6.20 -8.05 7.86
N ALA A 12 -6.41 -8.27 9.15
CA ALA A 12 -6.18 -7.23 10.16
C ALA A 12 -4.69 -6.87 10.25
N VAL A 13 -3.81 -7.85 10.29
CA VAL A 13 -2.36 -7.64 10.32
C VAL A 13 -1.87 -6.93 9.04
N GLU A 14 -2.34 -7.36 7.87
CA GLU A 14 -2.08 -6.68 6.61
C GLU A 14 -2.54 -5.22 6.66
N GLY A 15 -3.76 -4.98 7.15
CA GLY A 15 -4.35 -3.65 7.28
C GLY A 15 -3.56 -2.73 8.22
N VAL A 16 -3.06 -3.24 9.34
CA VAL A 16 -2.20 -2.50 10.29
C VAL A 16 -0.96 -1.96 9.59
N PHE A 17 -0.24 -2.81 8.85
CA PHE A 17 0.96 -2.38 8.13
C PHE A 17 0.63 -1.41 7.01
N LEU A 18 -0.42 -1.68 6.23
CA LEU A 18 -0.87 -0.77 5.17
C LEU A 18 -1.24 0.61 5.74
N GLN A 19 -1.97 0.64 6.86
CA GLN A 19 -2.39 1.91 7.47
C GLN A 19 -1.20 2.72 7.99
N TYR A 20 -0.20 2.05 8.59
CA TYR A 20 1.03 2.72 8.98
C TYR A 20 1.70 3.41 7.78
N ILE A 21 1.89 2.69 6.68
CA ILE A 21 2.48 3.20 5.44
C ILE A 21 1.67 4.38 4.89
N THR A 22 0.34 4.24 4.83
CA THR A 22 -0.56 5.27 4.32
C THR A 22 -0.54 6.53 5.20
N SER A 23 -0.46 6.36 6.53
CA SER A 23 -0.35 7.48 7.47
C SER A 23 0.96 8.24 7.26
N ILE A 24 2.10 7.53 7.16
CA ILE A 24 3.39 8.18 6.90
C ILE A 24 3.42 8.89 5.56
N ASN A 25 2.80 8.32 4.52
CA ASN A 25 2.67 9.00 3.22
C ASN A 25 1.81 10.27 3.32
N GLY A 26 0.74 10.26 4.10
CA GLY A 26 -0.17 11.39 4.22
C GLY A 26 0.50 12.64 4.81
N PHE A 27 1.13 12.51 5.99
CA PHE A 27 1.75 13.66 6.68
C PHE A 27 3.28 13.67 6.56
N GLY A 28 3.92 12.51 6.53
CA GLY A 28 5.37 12.38 6.66
C GLY A 28 6.12 12.87 5.43
N LEU A 29 5.60 12.66 4.22
CA LEU A 29 6.24 13.12 2.98
C LEU A 29 6.38 14.64 2.92
N ASN A 30 5.34 15.38 3.28
CA ASN A 30 5.38 16.85 3.31
C ASN A 30 6.37 17.35 4.35
N LEU A 31 6.33 16.80 5.58
CA LEU A 31 7.28 17.15 6.63
C LEU A 31 8.71 16.81 6.25
N TYR A 32 8.93 15.69 5.57
CA TYR A 32 10.24 15.26 5.11
C TYR A 32 10.81 16.20 4.06
N ALA A 33 10.03 16.53 3.04
CA ALA A 33 10.42 17.48 2.00
C ALA A 33 10.71 18.88 2.60
N THR A 34 9.85 19.37 3.49
CA THR A 34 10.06 20.66 4.18
C THR A 34 11.37 20.67 4.98
N ASN A 35 11.68 19.61 5.72
CA ASN A 35 12.95 19.54 6.48
C ASN A 35 14.18 19.33 5.60
N MET A 36 14.00 18.91 4.33
CA MET A 36 15.08 18.90 3.31
C MET A 36 15.21 20.23 2.55
N GLY A 37 14.39 21.24 2.87
CA GLY A 37 14.44 22.55 2.22
C GLY A 37 13.60 22.66 0.94
N ALA A 38 12.56 21.85 0.79
CA ALA A 38 11.64 21.95 -0.35
C ALA A 38 10.92 23.30 -0.40
N THR A 39 10.74 23.84 -1.60
CA THR A 39 9.92 25.03 -1.86
C THR A 39 8.43 24.71 -1.78
N ASP A 40 7.57 25.73 -1.56
CA ASP A 40 6.13 25.55 -1.52
C ASP A 40 5.57 24.92 -2.81
N SER A 41 6.14 25.26 -3.97
CA SER A 41 5.80 24.64 -5.25
C SER A 41 6.10 23.14 -5.26
N GLN A 42 7.25 22.73 -4.72
CA GLN A 42 7.65 21.33 -4.64
C GLN A 42 6.73 20.56 -3.68
N ILE A 43 6.33 21.17 -2.56
CA ILE A 43 5.37 20.56 -1.63
C ILE A 43 4.00 20.36 -2.32
N GLY A 44 3.55 21.32 -3.12
CA GLY A 44 2.33 21.18 -3.92
C GLY A 44 2.37 20.00 -4.90
N ILE A 45 3.52 19.73 -5.49
CA ILE A 45 3.72 18.63 -6.45
C ILE A 45 3.70 17.26 -5.76
N ILE A 46 4.06 17.15 -4.47
CA ILE A 46 4.11 15.88 -3.75
C ILE A 46 2.80 15.10 -3.85
N GLN A 47 1.66 15.80 -3.80
CA GLN A 47 0.35 15.15 -3.91
C GLN A 47 -0.05 14.82 -5.36
N MET A 48 0.53 15.49 -6.34
CA MET A 48 0.25 15.25 -7.76
C MET A 48 0.96 14.01 -8.30
N VAL A 49 2.22 13.80 -7.91
CA VAL A 49 3.08 12.72 -8.42
C VAL A 49 2.43 11.35 -8.26
N PRO A 50 1.92 10.95 -7.08
CA PRO A 50 1.23 9.67 -6.91
C PRO A 50 0.04 9.49 -7.86
N ASN A 51 -0.76 10.53 -8.02
CA ASN A 51 -1.96 10.47 -8.85
C ASN A 51 -1.63 10.32 -10.34
N ILE A 52 -0.62 11.04 -10.82
CA ILE A 52 -0.15 10.93 -12.22
C ILE A 52 0.39 9.54 -12.48
N VAL A 53 1.25 9.03 -11.59
CA VAL A 53 1.84 7.68 -11.74
C VAL A 53 0.75 6.61 -11.66
N ALA A 54 -0.20 6.74 -10.74
CA ALA A 54 -1.34 5.82 -10.64
C ALA A 54 -2.16 5.81 -11.93
N CYS A 55 -2.51 6.98 -12.46
CA CYS A 55 -3.28 7.11 -13.69
C CYS A 55 -2.56 6.44 -14.88
N ALA A 56 -1.26 6.70 -15.03
CA ALA A 56 -0.46 6.13 -16.11
C ALA A 56 -0.24 4.62 -15.98
N ALA A 57 -0.13 4.10 -14.75
CA ALA A 57 0.22 2.71 -14.48
C ALA A 57 -1.01 1.78 -14.38
N LEU A 58 -2.16 2.26 -13.91
CA LEU A 58 -3.33 1.41 -13.65
C LEU A 58 -3.89 0.76 -14.91
N LEU A 59 -3.93 1.49 -16.04
CA LEU A 59 -4.43 0.93 -17.30
C LEU A 59 -3.58 -0.24 -17.81
N PRO A 60 -2.25 -0.10 -18.04
CA PRO A 60 -1.44 -1.19 -18.53
C PRO A 60 -1.36 -2.36 -17.52
N LEU A 61 -1.36 -2.06 -16.21
CA LEU A 61 -1.32 -3.09 -15.19
C LEU A 61 -2.66 -3.80 -15.00
N GLY A 62 -3.78 -3.14 -15.25
CA GLY A 62 -5.09 -3.79 -15.33
C GLY A 62 -5.10 -4.86 -16.42
N ILE A 63 -4.67 -4.52 -17.64
CA ILE A 63 -4.56 -5.45 -18.76
C ILE A 63 -3.59 -6.59 -18.43
N LEU A 64 -2.48 -6.30 -17.75
CA LEU A 64 -1.53 -7.33 -17.32
C LEU A 64 -2.13 -8.25 -16.24
N ALA A 65 -2.88 -7.69 -15.30
CA ALA A 65 -3.55 -8.44 -14.24
C ALA A 65 -4.52 -9.49 -14.81
N ASP A 66 -5.28 -9.12 -15.83
CA ASP A 66 -6.23 -10.02 -16.48
C ASP A 66 -5.56 -11.22 -17.18
N ARG A 67 -4.27 -11.06 -17.54
CA ARG A 67 -3.47 -12.15 -18.15
C ARG A 67 -2.80 -13.06 -17.12
N LEU A 68 -2.72 -12.64 -15.88
CA LEU A 68 -2.04 -13.40 -14.82
C LEU A 68 -3.03 -14.34 -14.13
N LYS A 69 -2.65 -15.62 -14.04
CA LYS A 69 -3.46 -16.65 -13.36
C LYS A 69 -3.58 -16.47 -11.85
N SER A 70 -2.76 -15.63 -11.24
CA SER A 70 -2.73 -15.46 -9.79
C SER A 70 -2.99 -14.01 -9.39
N THR A 71 -4.03 -13.79 -8.60
CA THR A 71 -4.39 -12.47 -8.04
C THR A 71 -3.38 -11.92 -7.03
N LYS A 72 -2.40 -12.73 -6.58
CA LYS A 72 -1.34 -12.32 -5.65
C LYS A 72 -0.08 -11.79 -6.33
N THR A 73 0.14 -12.10 -7.59
CA THR A 73 1.42 -11.80 -8.26
C THR A 73 1.69 -10.30 -8.32
N ILE A 74 0.71 -9.51 -8.75
CA ILE A 74 0.88 -8.05 -8.84
C ILE A 74 1.01 -7.41 -7.45
N PRO A 75 0.13 -7.69 -6.46
CA PRO A 75 0.33 -7.19 -5.09
C PRO A 75 1.71 -7.51 -4.52
N MET A 76 2.23 -8.72 -4.73
CA MET A 76 3.57 -9.07 -4.23
C MET A 76 4.68 -8.30 -4.93
N LEU A 77 4.57 -8.09 -6.25
CA LEU A 77 5.55 -7.30 -7.00
C LEU A 77 5.54 -5.83 -6.57
N THR A 78 4.35 -5.24 -6.39
CA THR A 78 4.21 -3.85 -5.92
C THR A 78 4.79 -3.67 -4.51
N LEU A 79 4.62 -4.65 -3.62
CA LEU A 79 5.23 -4.62 -2.29
C LEU A 79 6.77 -4.66 -2.36
N LEU A 80 7.36 -5.42 -3.28
CA LEU A 80 8.82 -5.40 -3.47
C LEU A 80 9.31 -4.02 -3.93
N VAL A 81 8.61 -3.42 -4.89
CA VAL A 81 8.92 -2.05 -5.36
C VAL A 81 8.77 -1.04 -4.22
N MET A 82 7.70 -1.13 -3.43
CA MET A 82 7.49 -0.27 -2.26
C MET A 82 8.60 -0.43 -1.23
N CYS A 83 9.00 -1.66 -0.92
CA CYS A 83 10.07 -1.93 0.05
C CYS A 83 11.38 -1.25 -0.37
N ALA A 84 11.80 -1.48 -1.61
CA ALA A 84 13.02 -0.84 -2.16
C ALA A 84 12.89 0.68 -2.18
N GLY A 85 11.73 1.21 -2.59
CA GLY A 85 11.46 2.63 -2.66
C GLY A 85 11.48 3.31 -1.29
N TYR A 86 10.87 2.72 -0.24
CA TYR A 86 10.91 3.30 1.11
C TYR A 86 12.31 3.23 1.74
N ALA A 87 13.05 2.14 1.52
CA ALA A 87 14.45 2.05 1.96
C ALA A 87 15.31 3.13 1.27
N PHE A 88 15.10 3.34 -0.02
CA PHE A 88 15.77 4.40 -0.77
C PHE A 88 15.34 5.80 -0.29
N LEU A 89 14.04 6.04 -0.08
CA LEU A 89 13.48 7.29 0.41
C LEU A 89 14.10 7.69 1.77
N GLY A 90 14.24 6.73 2.69
CA GLY A 90 14.92 6.97 3.97
C GLY A 90 16.40 7.33 3.82
N SER A 91 17.03 6.98 2.69
CA SER A 91 18.46 7.26 2.42
C SER A 91 18.69 8.58 1.67
N VAL A 92 17.65 9.15 1.04
CA VAL A 92 17.74 10.32 0.16
C VAL A 92 18.53 11.49 0.75
N PRO A 93 18.36 11.93 2.02
CA PRO A 93 19.10 13.06 2.55
C PRO A 93 20.62 12.84 2.65
N ALA A 94 21.08 11.59 2.62
CA ALA A 94 22.50 11.26 2.63
C ALA A 94 23.15 11.36 1.24
N LEU A 95 22.36 11.61 0.18
CA LEU A 95 22.83 11.59 -1.22
C LEU A 95 23.23 12.99 -1.74
N GLY A 96 23.29 14.01 -0.86
CA GLY A 96 23.84 15.31 -1.17
C GLY A 96 22.95 16.23 -2.01
N GLU A 97 23.52 16.97 -2.95
CA GLU A 97 22.86 18.08 -3.66
C GLU A 97 21.63 17.67 -4.49
N ARG A 98 21.55 16.43 -4.93
CA ARG A 98 20.42 15.92 -5.72
C ARG A 98 19.32 15.28 -4.88
N CYS A 99 19.30 15.52 -3.56
CA CYS A 99 18.35 14.87 -2.65
C CYS A 99 16.89 15.13 -3.06
N MET A 100 16.56 16.33 -3.54
CA MET A 100 15.19 16.65 -3.92
C MET A 100 14.72 15.93 -5.20
N GLU A 101 15.59 15.82 -6.21
CA GLU A 101 15.28 15.06 -7.44
C GLU A 101 15.08 13.58 -7.11
N LEU A 102 15.98 13.00 -6.31
CA LEU A 102 15.91 11.60 -5.88
C LEU A 102 14.70 11.32 -4.99
N PHE A 103 14.28 12.31 -4.19
CA PHE A 103 13.04 12.25 -3.42
C PHE A 103 11.83 12.09 -4.34
N PHE A 104 11.68 12.91 -5.38
CA PHE A 104 10.55 12.81 -6.30
C PHE A 104 10.55 11.52 -7.11
N VAL A 105 11.72 11.04 -7.53
CA VAL A 105 11.86 9.74 -8.19
C VAL A 105 11.39 8.62 -7.25
N SER A 106 11.88 8.60 -6.01
CA SER A 106 11.48 7.61 -5.02
C SER A 106 9.99 7.69 -4.69
N LEU A 107 9.45 8.91 -4.57
CA LEU A 107 8.03 9.16 -4.36
C LEU A 107 7.19 8.57 -5.49
N ALA A 108 7.58 8.77 -6.75
CA ALA A 108 6.86 8.23 -7.90
C ALA A 108 6.78 6.70 -7.84
N PHE A 109 7.87 6.02 -7.50
CA PHE A 109 7.90 4.57 -7.37
C PHE A 109 7.08 4.07 -6.17
N THR A 110 7.27 4.65 -4.97
CA THR A 110 6.60 4.19 -3.76
C THR A 110 5.09 4.45 -3.80
N ALA A 111 4.70 5.67 -4.15
CA ALA A 111 3.30 6.07 -4.14
C ALA A 111 2.55 5.48 -5.34
N GLY A 112 3.20 5.35 -6.49
CA GLY A 112 2.65 4.65 -7.66
C GLY A 112 2.42 3.17 -7.36
N ALA A 113 3.40 2.50 -6.76
CA ALA A 113 3.26 1.11 -6.35
C ALA A 113 2.15 0.93 -5.31
N LEU A 114 2.00 1.86 -4.33
CA LEU A 114 0.92 1.82 -3.35
C LEU A 114 -0.46 1.96 -4.01
N ALA A 115 -0.61 2.85 -4.99
CA ALA A 115 -1.86 3.02 -5.72
C ALA A 115 -2.24 1.75 -6.49
N ILE A 116 -1.28 1.12 -7.15
CA ILE A 116 -1.47 -0.16 -7.85
C ILE A 116 -1.82 -1.27 -6.85
N TYR A 117 -1.12 -1.34 -5.72
CA TYR A 117 -1.42 -2.28 -4.66
C TYR A 117 -2.86 -2.16 -4.19
N ASN A 118 -3.33 -0.94 -3.89
CA ASN A 118 -4.69 -0.69 -3.43
C ASN A 118 -5.76 -1.13 -4.45
N ALA A 119 -5.52 -0.92 -5.74
CA ALA A 119 -6.42 -1.37 -6.79
C ALA A 119 -6.49 -2.90 -6.87
N GLN A 120 -5.33 -3.58 -6.83
CA GLN A 120 -5.25 -5.04 -6.92
C GLN A 120 -5.67 -5.75 -5.61
N TRP A 121 -5.54 -5.07 -4.48
CA TRP A 121 -5.97 -5.59 -3.19
C TRP A 121 -7.46 -5.96 -3.19
N GLN A 122 -8.31 -5.14 -3.83
CA GLN A 122 -9.75 -5.40 -3.92
C GLN A 122 -10.04 -6.72 -4.63
N ALA A 123 -9.34 -7.01 -5.73
CA ALA A 123 -9.47 -8.27 -6.45
C ALA A 123 -9.02 -9.47 -5.60
N MET A 124 -7.87 -9.34 -4.91
CA MET A 124 -7.36 -10.36 -4.00
C MET A 124 -8.30 -10.61 -2.83
N PHE A 125 -8.82 -9.56 -2.20
CA PHE A 125 -9.79 -9.67 -1.11
C PHE A 125 -11.06 -10.36 -1.57
N GLY A 126 -11.56 -9.99 -2.75
CA GLY A 126 -12.73 -10.61 -3.38
C GLY A 126 -12.56 -12.09 -3.68
N ALA A 127 -11.34 -12.53 -4.03
CA ALA A 127 -11.02 -13.93 -4.28
C ALA A 127 -10.81 -14.73 -2.98
N ALA A 128 -10.35 -14.09 -1.90
CA ALA A 128 -10.05 -14.77 -0.63
C ALA A 128 -11.26 -14.87 0.32
N VAL A 129 -12.24 -13.97 0.19
CA VAL A 129 -13.35 -13.86 1.14
C VAL A 129 -14.69 -13.96 0.41
N SER A 130 -15.55 -14.88 0.87
CA SER A 130 -16.90 -15.04 0.32
C SER A 130 -17.74 -13.77 0.47
N LEU A 131 -18.65 -13.49 -0.47
CA LEU A 131 -19.51 -12.29 -0.49
C LEU A 131 -20.22 -12.04 0.84
N ARG A 132 -20.68 -13.12 1.50
CA ARG A 132 -21.45 -13.08 2.75
C ARG A 132 -20.62 -12.61 3.95
N GLN A 133 -19.29 -12.79 3.89
CA GLN A 133 -18.38 -12.54 5.00
C GLN A 133 -17.52 -11.28 4.80
N ARG A 134 -17.59 -10.67 3.61
CA ARG A 134 -16.72 -9.53 3.26
C ARG A 134 -16.88 -8.36 4.22
N ASN A 135 -18.12 -8.04 4.60
CA ASN A 135 -18.37 -6.91 5.49
C ASN A 135 -17.76 -7.13 6.88
N ASP A 136 -17.84 -8.34 7.42
CA ASP A 136 -17.32 -8.66 8.75
C ASP A 136 -15.78 -8.60 8.77
N VAL A 137 -15.14 -9.20 7.76
CA VAL A 137 -13.67 -9.18 7.63
C VAL A 137 -13.19 -7.75 7.39
N TYR A 138 -13.86 -6.98 6.54
CA TYR A 138 -13.51 -5.60 6.24
C TYR A 138 -13.67 -4.69 7.47
N ALA A 139 -14.78 -4.82 8.20
CA ALA A 139 -15.03 -4.06 9.42
C ALA A 139 -13.97 -4.37 10.49
N PHE A 140 -13.68 -5.65 10.71
CA PHE A 140 -12.66 -6.08 11.67
C PHE A 140 -11.27 -5.52 11.31
N ARG A 141 -10.86 -5.62 10.04
CA ARG A 141 -9.62 -5.03 9.53
C ARG A 141 -9.55 -3.53 9.80
N ASN A 142 -10.61 -2.80 9.46
CA ASN A 142 -10.65 -1.35 9.58
C ASN A 142 -10.57 -0.85 11.03
N GLN A 143 -11.09 -1.59 12.01
CA GLN A 143 -10.95 -1.23 13.42
C GLN A 143 -9.47 -1.11 13.82
N PHE A 144 -8.63 -2.06 13.42
CA PHE A 144 -7.19 -2.00 13.69
C PHE A 144 -6.50 -0.90 12.88
N MET A 145 -6.93 -0.68 11.64
CA MET A 145 -6.40 0.41 10.81
C MET A 145 -6.67 1.78 11.44
N PHE A 146 -7.86 2.04 11.98
CA PHE A 146 -8.17 3.30 12.65
C PHE A 146 -7.26 3.56 13.85
N VAL A 147 -7.00 2.53 14.66
CA VAL A 147 -6.08 2.66 15.80
C VAL A 147 -4.69 3.10 15.34
N ILE A 148 -4.14 2.44 14.32
CA ILE A 148 -2.82 2.81 13.77
C ILE A 148 -2.85 4.18 13.09
N GLY A 149 -3.95 4.52 12.41
CA GLY A 149 -4.15 5.84 11.78
C GLY A 149 -4.10 7.00 12.78
N ILE A 150 -4.47 6.76 14.03
CA ILE A 150 -4.37 7.73 15.12
C ILE A 150 -2.97 7.69 15.76
N LEU A 151 -2.47 6.50 16.08
CA LEU A 151 -1.22 6.34 16.82
C LEU A 151 0.01 6.78 16.03
N ALA A 152 0.10 6.49 14.75
CA ALA A 152 1.29 6.77 13.94
C ALA A 152 1.59 8.29 13.85
N PRO A 153 0.63 9.17 13.50
CA PRO A 153 0.85 10.61 13.51
C PRO A 153 1.19 11.17 14.90
N VAL A 154 0.51 10.68 15.94
CA VAL A 154 0.74 11.14 17.34
C VAL A 154 2.15 10.79 17.77
N ILE A 155 2.61 9.55 17.57
CA ILE A 155 3.97 9.13 17.94
C ILE A 155 5.00 9.94 17.16
N CYS A 156 4.79 10.13 15.85
CA CYS A 156 5.69 10.95 15.03
C CYS A 156 5.74 12.39 15.55
N GLY A 157 4.60 13.01 15.84
CA GLY A 157 4.52 14.37 16.38
C GLY A 157 5.25 14.53 17.71
N ILE A 158 5.09 13.58 18.65
CA ILE A 158 5.78 13.57 19.93
C ILE A 158 7.31 13.47 19.74
N LEU A 159 7.76 12.56 18.87
CA LEU A 159 9.20 12.37 18.62
C LEU A 159 9.81 13.61 17.94
N MET A 160 9.12 14.17 16.95
CA MET A 160 9.58 15.40 16.30
C MET A 160 9.57 16.61 17.23
N GLY A 161 8.61 16.70 18.14
CA GLY A 161 8.53 17.76 19.16
C GLY A 161 9.69 17.75 20.15
N ARG A 162 10.34 16.59 20.34
CA ARG A 162 11.56 16.46 21.17
C ARG A 162 12.84 16.86 20.43
N CYS A 163 12.79 16.99 19.10
CA CYS A 163 13.94 17.36 18.30
C CYS A 163 13.94 18.88 18.07
N HIS A 164 14.98 19.56 18.53
CA HIS A 164 15.14 21.02 18.40
C HIS A 164 15.85 21.44 17.11
N THR A 165 16.51 20.50 16.44
CA THR A 165 17.26 20.75 15.19
C THR A 165 16.57 20.14 13.98
N ALA A 166 16.75 20.74 12.79
CA ALA A 166 16.23 20.22 11.54
C ALA A 166 16.77 18.80 11.25
N ASP A 167 18.07 18.59 11.50
CA ASP A 167 18.71 17.29 11.30
C ASP A 167 18.12 16.20 12.20
N GLY A 168 17.82 16.55 13.46
CA GLY A 168 17.14 15.62 14.38
C GLY A 168 15.76 15.23 13.91
N LYS A 169 14.96 16.19 13.42
CA LYS A 169 13.64 15.91 12.82
C LYS A 169 13.76 15.05 11.56
N LEU A 170 14.75 15.35 10.74
CA LEU A 170 15.03 14.57 9.52
C LEU A 170 15.40 13.13 9.86
N LEU A 171 16.21 12.90 10.89
CA LEU A 171 16.58 11.57 11.37
C LEU A 171 15.37 10.77 11.84
N VAL A 172 14.46 11.39 12.59
CA VAL A 172 13.19 10.77 13.01
C VAL A 172 12.38 10.35 11.80
N LEU A 173 12.18 11.24 10.82
CA LEU A 173 11.41 10.93 9.62
C LEU A 173 12.05 9.83 8.78
N ARG A 174 13.39 9.83 8.63
CA ARG A 174 14.13 8.73 8.00
C ARG A 174 13.85 7.38 8.66
N SER A 175 13.86 7.35 10.00
CA SER A 175 13.56 6.13 10.75
C SER A 175 12.15 5.63 10.48
N PHE A 176 11.16 6.51 10.32
CA PHE A 176 9.79 6.14 9.95
C PHE A 176 9.71 5.55 8.54
N PHE A 177 10.47 6.08 7.56
CA PHE A 177 10.52 5.50 6.22
C PHE A 177 11.20 4.13 6.18
N TYR A 178 12.29 3.93 6.94
CA TYR A 178 12.87 2.60 7.09
C TYR A 178 11.90 1.62 7.76
N LEU A 179 11.15 2.08 8.76
CA LEU A 179 10.10 1.27 9.36
C LEU A 179 8.99 0.94 8.36
N CYS A 180 8.64 1.86 7.42
CA CYS A 180 7.75 1.54 6.30
C CYS A 180 8.27 0.37 5.47
N ALA A 181 9.58 0.35 5.13
CA ALA A 181 10.16 -0.77 4.39
C ALA A 181 10.02 -2.10 5.13
N VAL A 182 10.25 -2.10 6.46
CA VAL A 182 10.05 -3.29 7.30
C VAL A 182 8.57 -3.70 7.33
N CYS A 183 7.65 -2.73 7.50
CA CYS A 183 6.21 -2.99 7.49
C CYS A 183 5.76 -3.60 6.15
N VAL A 184 6.29 -3.14 5.02
CA VAL A 184 6.01 -3.71 3.69
C VAL A 184 6.44 -5.18 3.60
N LEU A 185 7.60 -5.54 4.15
CA LEU A 185 8.05 -6.95 4.20
C LEU A 185 7.13 -7.81 5.05
N LEU A 186 6.71 -7.32 6.21
CA LEU A 186 5.77 -8.02 7.09
C LEU A 186 4.39 -8.14 6.44
N GLN A 187 3.94 -7.11 5.73
CA GLN A 187 2.70 -7.13 4.94
C GLN A 187 2.77 -8.19 3.84
N ALA A 188 3.89 -8.28 3.11
CA ALA A 188 4.10 -9.30 2.10
C ALA A 188 4.07 -10.73 2.69
N ALA A 189 4.66 -10.91 3.88
CA ALA A 189 4.60 -12.19 4.59
C ALA A 189 3.17 -12.55 5.02
N ALA A 190 2.36 -11.58 5.44
CA ALA A 190 0.95 -11.80 5.78
C ALA A 190 0.14 -12.20 4.53
N ILE A 191 0.28 -11.47 3.42
CA ILE A 191 -0.41 -11.74 2.15
C ILE A 191 -0.05 -13.12 1.59
N LYS A 192 1.20 -13.54 1.71
CA LYS A 192 1.62 -14.87 1.26
C LYS A 192 0.84 -15.98 1.96
N LYS A 193 0.46 -15.79 3.23
CA LYS A 193 -0.28 -16.77 4.04
C LYS A 193 -1.80 -16.73 3.82
N ILE A 194 -2.37 -15.70 3.19
CA ILE A 194 -3.81 -15.64 2.91
C ILE A 194 -4.14 -16.73 1.90
N PRO A 195 -5.09 -17.65 2.20
CA PRO A 195 -5.54 -18.62 1.22
C PRO A 195 -6.36 -17.88 0.15
N VAL A 196 -5.93 -17.94 -1.09
CA VAL A 196 -6.71 -17.50 -2.24
C VAL A 196 -7.00 -18.75 -3.05
N GLU A 197 -8.26 -19.15 -3.07
CA GLU A 197 -8.71 -20.19 -3.99
C GLU A 197 -8.51 -19.63 -5.41
N GLN A 198 -7.72 -20.34 -6.23
CA GLN A 198 -7.71 -20.09 -7.65
C GLN A 198 -9.14 -20.36 -8.12
N GLN A 199 -9.86 -19.32 -8.52
CA GLN A 199 -11.09 -19.54 -9.26
C GLN A 199 -10.67 -20.33 -10.51
N GLU A 200 -10.88 -21.64 -10.48
CA GLU A 200 -11.07 -22.38 -11.71
C GLU A 200 -12.16 -21.62 -12.44
N GLU A 201 -11.82 -21.00 -13.58
CA GLU A 201 -12.80 -20.42 -14.48
C GLU A 201 -13.88 -21.47 -14.69
N GLY A 202 -15.01 -21.26 -13.99
CA GLY A 202 -16.16 -22.11 -14.11
C GLY A 202 -16.52 -22.13 -15.59
N LYS A 203 -16.28 -23.24 -16.24
CA LYS A 203 -17.09 -23.67 -17.37
C LYS A 203 -18.53 -23.59 -16.89
N ALA A 204 -19.15 -22.43 -17.06
CA ALA A 204 -20.61 -22.38 -17.08
C ALA A 204 -21.04 -23.40 -18.16
N PRO A 205 -21.82 -24.42 -17.81
CA PRO A 205 -22.42 -25.25 -18.84
C PRO A 205 -23.31 -24.30 -19.63
N VAL A 206 -22.94 -24.05 -20.87
CA VAL A 206 -23.88 -23.52 -21.85
C VAL A 206 -24.94 -24.59 -21.99
N GLU A 207 -25.95 -24.55 -21.15
CA GLU A 207 -27.20 -25.25 -21.40
C GLU A 207 -27.78 -24.63 -22.68
N ALA A 208 -27.47 -25.27 -23.77
CA ALA A 208 -28.15 -25.09 -25.03
C ALA A 208 -29.61 -25.31 -24.81
N GLY A 209 -30.39 -24.22 -24.69
CA GLY A 209 -31.83 -24.24 -24.74
C GLY A 209 -32.23 -24.86 -26.05
N LYS A 210 -32.47 -26.18 -26.08
CA LYS A 210 -33.29 -26.83 -27.10
C LYS A 210 -34.70 -26.31 -26.90
N ALA A 211 -35.06 -25.30 -27.64
CA ALA A 211 -36.43 -24.93 -27.88
C ALA A 211 -37.12 -26.19 -28.48
N SER A 212 -37.97 -26.77 -27.69
CA SER A 212 -38.94 -27.75 -28.13
C SER A 212 -40.05 -27.02 -28.89
N SER A 213 -40.02 -27.10 -30.18
CA SER A 213 -41.19 -26.88 -31.04
C SER A 213 -42.18 -28.02 -30.82
N ARG A 214 -43.32 -27.70 -30.28
CA ARG A 214 -44.62 -28.31 -30.63
C ARG A 214 -45.74 -27.40 -30.20
#